data_0f3b2c9e5f090427d67a2ace7c30d0ab
#
_entry.id   0f3b2c9e5f090427d67a2ace7c30d0ab
#
_cell.length_a   1.000
_cell.length_b   1.000
_cell.length_c   1.000
_cell.angle_alpha   90.00
_cell.angle_beta   90.00
_cell.angle_gamma   90.00
#
_symmetry.space_group_name_H-M   'P 1'
#
loop_
_entity.id
_entity.type
_entity.pdbx_description
1 polymer ?
#
loop_
_entity_poly.entity_id
_entity_poly.type
_entity_poly.pdbx_seq_one_letter_code
_entity_poly.pdbx_strand_id
1 'polypeptide(L)'
;MGLTANLGGKKWVAFFANGCKTRAMQHRRQGGVSPVFWLLALVNLFVGGMVGLERTVVPLLATQVFGLERGVAVGAFILSFGLSKAVFNLFAGLMADRFGRKGVLVLGWLFGIPVPLLLIWAPSWTWVIGANVLLGINQALTWSMTVNMMVDLVPAQRRGVAAGVNEFMGYLGVSLLAFFTGALATAYGLRPVPFYLGIAAALLGLVLSLRVHETYQPKGLVLQLAWVRGVGMPSLLGLLTNLKDGLVWLALPLLLAKRGFTPVEIGAVAGLYPLVWAGGQLVFGPMSDRVGRSGLILGGVALQGLGLVLLGLAPALGLALLAATILGLGTSMAYPTLIAQVADKAPPEKRATALGLYRFFRDGGYVAGALLAGLGLGSLPGVLVTAGLGLGIVALLAKSRL
;
A
#
# COMPACT_ATOMS: atom_id res chain seq x y z
N MET A 1 -10.56 30.15 -55.66
CA MET A 1 -11.73 29.56 -54.97
C MET A 1 -11.19 28.54 -53.95
N GLY A 2 -11.06 28.91 -52.74
CA GLY A 2 -10.63 28.05 -51.62
C GLY A 2 -11.63 28.17 -50.50
N LEU A 3 -12.36 27.10 -50.19
CA LEU A 3 -13.28 26.99 -49.08
C LEU A 3 -12.60 26.27 -47.92
N THR A 4 -12.31 26.99 -46.87
CA THR A 4 -11.86 26.50 -45.55
C THR A 4 -13.08 26.12 -44.72
N ALA A 5 -13.26 24.81 -44.50
CA ALA A 5 -14.20 24.27 -43.53
C ALA A 5 -13.40 23.73 -42.30
N ASN A 6 -13.25 24.52 -41.26
CA ASN A 6 -12.82 23.96 -39.97
C ASN A 6 -13.09 24.91 -38.79
N LEU A 7 -14.31 24.97 -38.26
CA LEU A 7 -14.68 25.75 -37.07
C LEU A 7 -15.69 25.05 -36.11
N GLY A 8 -16.04 23.77 -36.33
CA GLY A 8 -17.02 23.08 -35.47
C GLY A 8 -16.46 22.45 -34.21
N GLY A 9 -15.26 21.87 -34.22
CA GLY A 9 -14.75 21.04 -33.14
C GLY A 9 -14.29 21.80 -31.89
N LYS A 10 -13.73 23.01 -32.02
CA LYS A 10 -13.17 23.75 -30.88
C LYS A 10 -14.22 24.39 -29.95
N LYS A 11 -15.41 24.70 -30.45
CA LYS A 11 -16.49 25.32 -29.65
C LYS A 11 -17.16 24.32 -28.71
N TRP A 12 -17.33 23.08 -29.11
CA TRP A 12 -17.89 22.02 -28.23
C TRP A 12 -16.97 21.62 -27.11
N VAL A 13 -15.67 21.52 -27.33
CA VAL A 13 -14.68 21.23 -26.29
C VAL A 13 -14.62 22.36 -25.26
N ALA A 14 -14.70 23.62 -25.69
CA ALA A 14 -14.72 24.79 -24.79
C ALA A 14 -16.02 24.88 -23.97
N PHE A 15 -17.18 24.50 -24.53
CA PHE A 15 -18.47 24.51 -23.83
C PHE A 15 -18.50 23.45 -22.71
N PHE A 16 -18.02 22.23 -22.97
CA PHE A 16 -17.91 21.18 -21.94
C PHE A 16 -16.86 21.52 -20.87
N ALA A 17 -15.73 22.12 -21.26
CA ALA A 17 -14.70 22.56 -20.32
C ALA A 17 -15.17 23.69 -19.38
N ASN A 18 -15.98 24.63 -19.87
CA ASN A 18 -16.52 25.72 -19.06
C ASN A 18 -17.68 25.28 -18.16
N GLY A 19 -18.55 24.37 -18.60
CA GLY A 19 -19.62 23.82 -17.77
C GLY A 19 -19.09 22.97 -16.60
N CYS A 20 -17.97 22.29 -16.78
CA CYS A 20 -17.30 21.52 -15.72
C CYS A 20 -16.58 22.43 -14.70
N LYS A 21 -15.97 23.54 -15.17
CA LYS A 21 -15.32 24.54 -14.30
C LYS A 21 -16.29 25.26 -13.38
N THR A 22 -17.49 25.61 -13.86
CA THR A 22 -18.51 26.31 -13.05
C THR A 22 -19.09 25.43 -11.96
N ARG A 23 -19.35 24.15 -12.21
CA ARG A 23 -19.82 23.22 -11.16
C ARG A 23 -18.74 22.93 -10.10
N ALA A 24 -17.48 22.75 -10.49
CA ALA A 24 -16.39 22.57 -9.53
C ALA A 24 -16.12 23.80 -8.67
N MET A 25 -16.29 25.02 -9.21
CA MET A 25 -16.16 26.28 -8.46
C MET A 25 -17.34 26.55 -7.53
N GLN A 26 -18.56 26.16 -7.88
CA GLN A 26 -19.73 26.29 -7.01
C GLN A 26 -19.67 25.39 -5.78
N HIS A 27 -19.17 24.14 -5.90
CA HIS A 27 -18.96 23.27 -4.74
C HIS A 27 -17.84 23.74 -3.80
N ARG A 28 -16.83 24.49 -4.30
CA ARG A 28 -15.80 25.11 -3.44
C ARG A 28 -16.32 26.16 -2.47
N ARG A 29 -17.48 26.77 -2.74
CA ARG A 29 -18.10 27.81 -1.89
C ARG A 29 -18.95 27.27 -0.73
N GLN A 30 -19.29 25.98 -0.75
CA GLN A 30 -20.17 25.34 0.25
C GLN A 30 -19.39 24.44 1.21
N GLY A 31 -18.32 24.79 1.80
CA GLY A 31 -17.64 24.15 2.97
C GLY A 31 -17.64 22.60 3.10
N GLY A 32 -18.38 21.88 2.24
CA GLY A 32 -18.56 20.44 2.24
C GLY A 32 -17.50 19.70 1.40
N VAL A 33 -17.13 18.51 1.85
CA VAL A 33 -16.24 17.60 1.10
C VAL A 33 -17.01 17.04 -0.09
N SER A 34 -16.43 17.13 -1.30
CA SER A 34 -17.06 16.63 -2.54
C SER A 34 -17.46 15.14 -2.43
N PRO A 35 -18.63 14.72 -2.95
CA PRO A 35 -18.99 13.30 -3.03
C PRO A 35 -17.95 12.44 -3.74
N VAL A 36 -17.23 13.01 -4.72
CA VAL A 36 -16.13 12.35 -5.43
C VAL A 36 -14.97 11.98 -4.49
N PHE A 37 -14.73 12.76 -3.44
CA PHE A 37 -13.72 12.47 -2.42
C PHE A 37 -14.03 11.14 -1.70
N TRP A 38 -15.27 10.96 -1.25
CA TRP A 38 -15.68 9.73 -0.57
C TRP A 38 -15.76 8.54 -1.52
N LEU A 39 -16.10 8.79 -2.79
CA LEU A 39 -16.05 7.77 -3.84
C LEU A 39 -14.61 7.26 -4.04
N LEU A 40 -13.63 8.16 -4.10
CA LEU A 40 -12.20 7.79 -4.19
C LEU A 40 -11.71 7.06 -2.94
N ALA A 41 -12.15 7.48 -1.75
CA ALA A 41 -11.86 6.78 -0.50
C ALA A 41 -12.38 5.32 -0.54
N LEU A 42 -13.62 5.12 -1.03
CA LEU A 42 -14.19 3.79 -1.21
C LEU A 42 -13.44 2.98 -2.31
N VAL A 43 -13.03 3.62 -3.40
CA VAL A 43 -12.17 2.97 -4.40
C VAL A 43 -10.88 2.47 -3.75
N ASN A 44 -10.24 3.30 -2.89
CA ASN A 44 -9.00 2.91 -2.24
C ASN A 44 -9.18 1.78 -1.21
N LEU A 45 -10.35 1.63 -0.61
CA LEU A 45 -10.67 0.44 0.20
C LEU A 45 -10.58 -0.85 -0.65
N PHE A 46 -11.12 -0.85 -1.85
CA PHE A 46 -10.99 -2.00 -2.76
C PHE A 46 -9.56 -2.19 -3.26
N VAL A 47 -8.82 -1.09 -3.51
CA VAL A 47 -7.38 -1.17 -3.84
C VAL A 47 -6.61 -1.89 -2.74
N GLY A 48 -6.79 -1.49 -1.49
CA GLY A 48 -6.19 -2.17 -0.34
C GLY A 48 -6.67 -3.61 -0.20
N GLY A 49 -7.96 -3.85 -0.44
CA GLY A 49 -8.54 -5.18 -0.42
C GLY A 49 -7.83 -6.17 -1.34
N MET A 50 -7.39 -5.75 -2.53
CA MET A 50 -6.61 -6.61 -3.44
C MET A 50 -5.29 -7.11 -2.83
N VAL A 51 -4.64 -6.31 -1.99
CA VAL A 51 -3.45 -6.75 -1.23
C VAL A 51 -3.86 -7.66 -0.07
N GLY A 52 -4.93 -7.28 0.64
CA GLY A 52 -5.46 -8.06 1.77
C GLY A 52 -5.87 -9.49 1.37
N LEU A 53 -6.40 -9.63 0.15
CA LEU A 53 -6.78 -10.91 -0.46
C LEU A 53 -5.68 -11.97 -0.33
N GLU A 54 -4.43 -11.57 -0.44
CA GLU A 54 -3.27 -12.47 -0.51
C GLU A 54 -2.56 -12.65 0.85
N ARG A 55 -2.80 -11.76 1.81
CA ARG A 55 -2.06 -11.72 3.08
C ARG A 55 -2.15 -13.00 3.91
N THR A 56 -3.29 -13.68 3.87
CA THR A 56 -3.54 -14.90 4.65
C THR A 56 -3.33 -16.15 3.80
N VAL A 57 -3.91 -16.17 2.61
CA VAL A 57 -4.12 -17.41 1.84
C VAL A 57 -2.94 -17.76 0.95
N VAL A 58 -2.30 -16.79 0.26
CA VAL A 58 -1.25 -17.08 -0.73
C VAL A 58 -0.02 -17.73 -0.13
N PRO A 59 0.52 -17.35 1.05
CA PRO A 59 1.61 -18.09 1.69
C PRO A 59 1.23 -19.53 2.02
N LEU A 60 -0.02 -19.80 2.40
CA LEU A 60 -0.52 -21.14 2.68
C LEU A 60 -0.64 -21.97 1.39
N LEU A 61 -1.07 -21.36 0.26
CA LEU A 61 -1.09 -22.02 -1.04
C LEU A 61 0.31 -22.51 -1.45
N ALA A 62 1.35 -21.70 -1.21
CA ALA A 62 2.73 -22.07 -1.53
C ALA A 62 3.12 -23.41 -0.93
N THR A 63 2.80 -23.60 0.36
CA THR A 63 3.21 -24.81 1.10
C THR A 63 2.20 -25.95 0.98
N GLN A 64 0.89 -25.68 1.09
CA GLN A 64 -0.12 -26.73 1.19
C GLN A 64 -0.64 -27.21 -0.17
N VAL A 65 -0.58 -26.38 -1.21
CA VAL A 65 -1.09 -26.74 -2.55
C VAL A 65 0.05 -26.97 -3.54
N PHE A 66 1.08 -26.13 -3.51
CA PHE A 66 2.20 -26.23 -4.44
C PHE A 66 3.42 -26.98 -3.87
N GLY A 67 3.37 -27.40 -2.60
CA GLY A 67 4.42 -28.20 -1.97
C GLY A 67 5.77 -27.49 -1.83
N LEU A 68 5.79 -26.17 -1.80
CA LEU A 68 7.02 -25.39 -1.68
C LEU A 68 7.42 -25.30 -0.20
N GLU A 69 8.45 -26.02 0.19
CA GLU A 69 8.84 -26.13 1.60
C GLU A 69 9.91 -25.10 2.01
N ARG A 70 10.77 -24.69 1.11
CA ARG A 70 11.97 -23.89 1.46
C ARG A 70 12.38 -22.89 0.39
N GLY A 71 13.18 -21.91 0.85
CA GLY A 71 13.91 -20.99 0.00
C GLY A 71 13.11 -19.78 -0.49
N VAL A 72 13.79 -18.97 -1.28
CA VAL A 72 13.27 -17.72 -1.85
C VAL A 72 12.06 -17.96 -2.77
N ALA A 73 11.93 -19.19 -3.31
CA ALA A 73 10.82 -19.56 -4.20
C ALA A 73 9.45 -19.35 -3.52
N VAL A 74 9.32 -19.65 -2.22
CA VAL A 74 8.06 -19.44 -1.47
C VAL A 74 7.71 -17.95 -1.41
N GLY A 75 8.69 -17.06 -1.22
CA GLY A 75 8.51 -15.62 -1.16
C GLY A 75 8.51 -14.91 -2.52
N ALA A 76 8.69 -15.63 -3.62
CA ALA A 76 8.85 -15.05 -4.96
C ALA A 76 7.65 -14.19 -5.41
N PHE A 77 6.45 -14.50 -4.92
CA PHE A 77 5.26 -13.69 -5.18
C PHE A 77 5.37 -12.28 -4.56
N ILE A 78 5.90 -12.15 -3.34
CA ILE A 78 6.12 -10.83 -2.70
C ILE A 78 7.28 -10.09 -3.39
N LEU A 79 8.33 -10.82 -3.81
CA LEU A 79 9.44 -10.23 -4.57
C LEU A 79 8.94 -9.62 -5.87
N SER A 80 8.13 -10.36 -6.63
CA SER A 80 7.56 -9.90 -7.90
C SER A 80 6.60 -8.73 -7.69
N PHE A 81 5.75 -8.77 -6.66
CA PHE A 81 4.89 -7.67 -6.24
C PHE A 81 5.69 -6.42 -5.88
N GLY A 82 6.66 -6.53 -4.99
CA GLY A 82 7.46 -5.39 -4.52
C GLY A 82 8.26 -4.73 -5.65
N LEU A 83 8.88 -5.55 -6.50
CA LEU A 83 9.67 -5.05 -7.62
C LEU A 83 8.78 -4.35 -8.66
N SER A 84 7.69 -4.98 -9.10
CA SER A 84 6.78 -4.36 -10.07
C SER A 84 6.14 -3.10 -9.52
N LYS A 85 5.71 -3.10 -8.25
CA LYS A 85 5.17 -1.91 -7.59
C LYS A 85 6.18 -0.77 -7.51
N ALA A 86 7.42 -1.05 -7.10
CA ALA A 86 8.47 -0.03 -7.01
C ALA A 86 8.76 0.61 -8.38
N VAL A 87 8.91 -0.21 -9.43
CA VAL A 87 9.16 0.24 -10.80
C VAL A 87 7.98 1.09 -11.32
N PHE A 88 6.77 0.57 -11.23
CA PHE A 88 5.60 1.29 -11.76
C PHE A 88 5.21 2.53 -10.95
N ASN A 89 5.56 2.63 -9.68
CA ASN A 89 5.42 3.87 -8.91
C ASN A 89 6.26 5.03 -9.50
N LEU A 90 7.43 4.75 -10.07
CA LEU A 90 8.24 5.78 -10.74
C LEU A 90 7.55 6.33 -12.00
N PHE A 91 6.83 5.47 -12.72
CA PHE A 91 6.17 5.84 -13.97
C PHE A 91 4.74 6.35 -13.78
N ALA A 92 4.09 6.07 -12.63
CA ALA A 92 2.69 6.43 -12.39
C ALA A 92 2.42 7.94 -12.58
N GLY A 93 3.36 8.80 -12.16
CA GLY A 93 3.28 10.25 -12.38
C GLY A 93 3.33 10.63 -13.86
N LEU A 94 4.29 10.08 -14.60
CA LEU A 94 4.45 10.34 -16.05
C LEU A 94 3.23 9.85 -16.84
N MET A 95 2.71 8.69 -16.47
CA MET A 95 1.49 8.14 -17.07
C MET A 95 0.27 9.03 -16.79
N ALA A 96 0.16 9.59 -15.58
CA ALA A 96 -0.92 10.51 -15.21
C ALA A 96 -0.85 11.82 -16.01
N ASP A 97 0.35 12.31 -16.32
CA ASP A 97 0.53 13.51 -17.14
C ASP A 97 0.09 13.28 -18.60
N ARG A 98 0.25 12.07 -19.11
CA ARG A 98 -0.10 11.73 -20.49
C ARG A 98 -1.56 11.29 -20.67
N PHE A 99 -2.06 10.45 -19.76
CA PHE A 99 -3.38 9.80 -19.87
C PHE A 99 -4.43 10.37 -18.91
N GLY A 100 -4.07 11.35 -18.09
CA GLY A 100 -4.89 11.84 -16.98
C GLY A 100 -4.90 10.88 -15.78
N ARG A 101 -5.28 11.37 -14.61
CA ARG A 101 -5.33 10.56 -13.38
C ARG A 101 -6.40 9.48 -13.41
N LYS A 102 -7.59 9.82 -13.93
CA LYS A 102 -8.68 8.85 -14.13
C LYS A 102 -8.26 7.75 -15.10
N GLY A 103 -7.60 8.09 -16.21
CA GLY A 103 -7.14 7.10 -17.19
C GLY A 103 -6.18 6.10 -16.55
N VAL A 104 -5.22 6.56 -15.77
CA VAL A 104 -4.24 5.70 -15.06
C VAL A 104 -4.92 4.87 -13.96
N LEU A 105 -5.89 5.43 -13.24
CA LEU A 105 -6.67 4.70 -12.22
C LEU A 105 -7.44 3.53 -12.85
N VAL A 106 -8.13 3.77 -13.97
CA VAL A 106 -8.87 2.73 -14.72
C VAL A 106 -7.91 1.68 -15.28
N LEU A 107 -6.79 2.11 -15.89
CA LEU A 107 -5.75 1.20 -16.37
C LEU A 107 -5.22 0.29 -15.25
N GLY A 108 -5.01 0.85 -14.06
CA GLY A 108 -4.60 0.07 -12.89
C GLY A 108 -5.59 -1.06 -12.56
N TRP A 109 -6.89 -0.83 -12.66
CA TRP A 109 -7.90 -1.88 -12.46
C TRP A 109 -7.90 -2.95 -13.55
N LEU A 110 -7.58 -2.60 -14.81
CA LEU A 110 -7.42 -3.60 -15.87
C LEU A 110 -6.29 -4.58 -15.57
N PHE A 111 -5.22 -4.15 -14.87
CA PHE A 111 -4.20 -5.05 -14.34
C PHE A 111 -4.65 -5.79 -13.07
N GLY A 112 -5.60 -5.24 -12.31
CA GLY A 112 -6.11 -5.85 -11.08
C GLY A 112 -7.09 -7.01 -11.33
N ILE A 113 -7.95 -6.92 -12.36
CA ILE A 113 -8.97 -7.92 -12.66
C ILE A 113 -8.40 -9.33 -12.88
N PRO A 114 -7.32 -9.53 -13.67
CA PRO A 114 -6.76 -10.86 -13.88
C PRO A 114 -6.19 -11.51 -12.60
N VAL A 115 -5.82 -10.73 -11.58
CA VAL A 115 -5.13 -11.24 -10.38
C VAL A 115 -5.91 -12.36 -9.69
N PRO A 116 -7.15 -12.16 -9.21
CA PRO A 116 -7.90 -13.23 -8.55
C PRO A 116 -8.20 -14.40 -9.48
N LEU A 117 -8.38 -14.17 -10.78
CA LEU A 117 -8.62 -15.21 -11.76
C LEU A 117 -7.39 -16.12 -11.91
N LEU A 118 -6.21 -15.53 -12.03
CA LEU A 118 -4.95 -16.27 -12.08
C LEU A 118 -4.71 -17.09 -10.82
N LEU A 119 -5.06 -16.56 -9.62
CA LEU A 119 -4.91 -17.27 -8.34
C LEU A 119 -5.89 -18.46 -8.23
N ILE A 120 -7.11 -18.32 -8.73
CA ILE A 120 -8.11 -19.40 -8.75
C ILE A 120 -7.63 -20.57 -9.62
N TRP A 121 -7.19 -20.28 -10.83
CA TRP A 121 -6.86 -21.29 -11.83
C TRP A 121 -5.37 -21.57 -11.97
N ALA A 122 -4.52 -21.06 -11.07
CA ALA A 122 -3.08 -21.29 -11.12
C ALA A 122 -2.71 -22.78 -11.18
N PRO A 123 -2.18 -23.28 -12.31
CA PRO A 123 -1.71 -24.66 -12.42
C PRO A 123 -0.32 -24.85 -11.80
N SER A 124 0.43 -23.76 -11.60
CA SER A 124 1.76 -23.76 -11.03
C SER A 124 2.03 -22.46 -10.25
N TRP A 125 3.08 -22.48 -9.42
CA TRP A 125 3.51 -21.31 -8.66
C TRP A 125 3.92 -20.12 -9.52
N THR A 126 4.41 -20.35 -10.73
CA THR A 126 4.75 -19.29 -11.69
C THR A 126 3.55 -18.40 -12.05
N TRP A 127 2.35 -18.98 -12.10
CA TRP A 127 1.13 -18.21 -12.33
C TRP A 127 0.80 -17.30 -11.15
N VAL A 128 1.05 -17.75 -9.93
CA VAL A 128 0.90 -16.92 -8.71
C VAL A 128 1.92 -15.77 -8.72
N ILE A 129 3.16 -16.02 -9.14
CA ILE A 129 4.18 -14.98 -9.32
C ILE A 129 3.71 -13.97 -10.38
N GLY A 130 3.19 -14.44 -11.52
CA GLY A 130 2.63 -13.58 -12.58
C GLY A 130 1.44 -12.73 -12.09
N ALA A 131 0.52 -13.31 -11.30
CA ALA A 131 -0.56 -12.58 -10.67
C ALA A 131 -0.04 -11.44 -9.78
N ASN A 132 1.04 -11.69 -9.05
CA ASN A 132 1.65 -10.70 -8.15
C ASN A 132 2.42 -9.59 -8.89
N VAL A 133 2.98 -9.86 -10.08
CA VAL A 133 3.47 -8.78 -10.98
C VAL A 133 2.32 -7.85 -11.33
N LEU A 134 1.18 -8.41 -11.75
CA LEU A 134 0.00 -7.61 -12.11
C LEU A 134 -0.58 -6.87 -10.89
N LEU A 135 -0.59 -7.50 -9.71
CA LEU A 135 -1.02 -6.84 -8.47
C LEU A 135 -0.11 -5.67 -8.11
N GLY A 136 1.21 -5.82 -8.27
CA GLY A 136 2.15 -4.73 -8.04
C GLY A 136 1.91 -3.53 -8.97
N ILE A 137 1.65 -3.78 -10.26
CA ILE A 137 1.28 -2.76 -11.24
C ILE A 137 -0.05 -2.09 -10.84
N ASN A 138 -1.07 -2.90 -10.54
CA ASN A 138 -2.37 -2.40 -10.06
C ASN A 138 -2.19 -1.46 -8.88
N GLN A 139 -1.45 -1.88 -7.85
CA GLN A 139 -1.23 -1.11 -6.62
C GLN A 139 -0.47 0.20 -6.89
N ALA A 140 0.56 0.17 -7.73
CA ALA A 140 1.32 1.35 -8.08
C ALA A 140 0.45 2.41 -8.77
N LEU A 141 -0.38 1.99 -9.71
CA LEU A 141 -1.22 2.89 -10.49
C LEU A 141 -2.44 3.37 -9.68
N THR A 142 -3.22 2.45 -9.10
CA THR A 142 -4.48 2.81 -8.42
C THR A 142 -4.26 3.57 -7.12
N TRP A 143 -3.37 3.09 -6.24
CA TRP A 143 -3.11 3.77 -4.96
C TRP A 143 -2.53 5.17 -5.15
N SER A 144 -1.59 5.32 -6.09
CA SER A 144 -1.03 6.63 -6.40
C SER A 144 -2.07 7.60 -6.96
N MET A 145 -2.99 7.12 -7.80
CA MET A 145 -4.02 7.98 -8.37
C MET A 145 -5.10 8.34 -7.35
N THR A 146 -5.57 7.42 -6.52
CA THR A 146 -6.57 7.74 -5.50
C THR A 146 -6.07 8.83 -4.54
N VAL A 147 -4.86 8.71 -4.00
CA VAL A 147 -4.30 9.74 -3.11
C VAL A 147 -4.11 11.07 -3.82
N ASN A 148 -3.59 11.08 -5.05
CA ASN A 148 -3.37 12.31 -5.80
C ASN A 148 -4.70 13.02 -6.11
N MET A 149 -5.71 12.27 -6.57
CA MET A 149 -7.04 12.81 -6.88
C MET A 149 -7.74 13.36 -5.63
N MET A 150 -7.65 12.66 -4.48
CA MET A 150 -8.21 13.15 -3.22
C MET A 150 -7.53 14.44 -2.73
N VAL A 151 -6.20 14.53 -2.89
CA VAL A 151 -5.42 15.75 -2.55
C VAL A 151 -5.79 16.92 -3.45
N ASP A 152 -6.13 16.69 -4.72
CA ASP A 152 -6.59 17.77 -5.63
C ASP A 152 -7.95 18.35 -5.28
N LEU A 153 -8.82 17.53 -4.67
CA LEU A 153 -10.19 17.92 -4.32
C LEU A 153 -10.28 18.81 -3.08
N VAL A 154 -9.17 18.99 -2.34
CA VAL A 154 -9.14 19.74 -1.08
C VAL A 154 -8.18 20.91 -1.12
N PRO A 155 -8.40 21.96 -0.29
CA PRO A 155 -7.44 23.06 -0.11
C PRO A 155 -6.09 22.56 0.44
N ALA A 156 -5.04 23.36 0.24
CA ALA A 156 -3.67 23.01 0.65
C ALA A 156 -3.58 22.61 2.14
N GLN A 157 -4.32 23.30 3.02
CA GLN A 157 -4.36 23.06 4.46
C GLN A 157 -4.96 21.71 4.86
N ARG A 158 -5.77 21.08 3.97
CA ARG A 158 -6.44 19.79 4.22
C ARG A 158 -5.82 18.63 3.44
N ARG A 159 -4.73 18.83 2.72
CA ARG A 159 -4.09 17.77 1.90
C ARG A 159 -3.56 16.61 2.74
N GLY A 160 -3.03 16.91 3.93
CA GLY A 160 -2.61 15.86 4.88
C GLY A 160 -3.77 14.99 5.34
N VAL A 161 -4.92 15.60 5.64
CA VAL A 161 -6.14 14.87 6.02
C VAL A 161 -6.63 13.99 4.86
N ALA A 162 -6.62 14.52 3.62
CA ALA A 162 -7.03 13.75 2.44
C ALA A 162 -6.13 12.53 2.22
N ALA A 163 -4.81 12.70 2.32
CA ALA A 163 -3.87 11.59 2.24
C ALA A 163 -4.08 10.58 3.38
N GLY A 164 -4.30 11.06 4.61
CA GLY A 164 -4.59 10.20 5.78
C GLY A 164 -5.87 9.38 5.62
N VAL A 165 -6.94 9.96 5.11
CA VAL A 165 -8.20 9.24 4.81
C VAL A 165 -7.96 8.20 3.71
N ASN A 166 -7.21 8.54 2.66
CA ASN A 166 -6.86 7.58 1.62
C ASN A 166 -6.11 6.37 2.18
N GLU A 167 -5.06 6.61 2.96
CA GLU A 167 -4.26 5.55 3.58
C GLU A 167 -5.11 4.72 4.57
N PHE A 168 -5.93 5.36 5.40
CA PHE A 168 -6.86 4.69 6.31
C PHE A 168 -7.77 3.71 5.56
N MET A 169 -8.43 4.17 4.49
CA MET A 169 -9.36 3.35 3.71
C MET A 169 -8.62 2.20 3.01
N GLY A 170 -7.42 2.44 2.48
CA GLY A 170 -6.60 1.40 1.87
C GLY A 170 -6.23 0.30 2.87
N TYR A 171 -5.67 0.64 4.03
CA TYR A 171 -5.30 -0.37 5.03
C TYR A 171 -6.51 -1.01 5.73
N LEU A 172 -7.64 -0.33 5.82
CA LEU A 172 -8.91 -0.95 6.21
C LEU A 172 -9.31 -2.05 5.22
N GLY A 173 -9.17 -1.79 3.92
CA GLY A 173 -9.40 -2.79 2.88
C GLY A 173 -8.45 -3.99 3.01
N VAL A 174 -7.15 -3.75 3.24
CA VAL A 174 -6.17 -4.81 3.52
C VAL A 174 -6.62 -5.67 4.71
N SER A 175 -7.03 -5.02 5.81
CA SER A 175 -7.48 -5.70 7.02
C SER A 175 -8.70 -6.59 6.78
N LEU A 176 -9.75 -6.01 6.21
CA LEU A 176 -11.01 -6.72 5.98
C LEU A 176 -10.81 -7.96 5.10
N LEU A 177 -10.12 -7.81 3.96
CA LEU A 177 -9.94 -8.94 3.07
C LEU A 177 -8.95 -9.98 3.61
N ALA A 178 -7.94 -9.60 4.37
CA ALA A 178 -7.07 -10.55 5.04
C ALA A 178 -7.84 -11.44 6.03
N PHE A 179 -8.77 -10.85 6.79
CA PHE A 179 -9.63 -11.58 7.71
C PHE A 179 -10.64 -12.47 6.96
N PHE A 180 -11.42 -11.89 6.03
CA PHE A 180 -12.48 -12.62 5.35
C PHE A 180 -11.95 -13.76 4.46
N THR A 181 -10.78 -13.58 3.80
CA THR A 181 -10.16 -14.69 3.06
C THR A 181 -9.72 -15.82 3.97
N GLY A 182 -9.22 -15.52 5.17
CA GLY A 182 -8.93 -16.53 6.20
C GLY A 182 -10.18 -17.29 6.65
N ALA A 183 -11.27 -16.55 6.92
CA ALA A 183 -12.55 -17.15 7.32
C ALA A 183 -13.12 -18.06 6.22
N LEU A 184 -13.13 -17.59 4.97
CA LEU A 184 -13.59 -18.39 3.84
C LEU A 184 -12.67 -19.59 3.57
N ALA A 185 -11.36 -19.42 3.76
CA ALA A 185 -10.41 -20.52 3.60
C ALA A 185 -10.61 -21.62 4.65
N THR A 186 -11.02 -21.26 5.86
CA THR A 186 -11.36 -22.23 6.90
C THR A 186 -12.63 -23.03 6.54
N ALA A 187 -13.63 -22.37 5.96
CA ALA A 187 -14.92 -22.99 5.64
C ALA A 187 -14.90 -23.77 4.32
N TYR A 188 -14.17 -23.29 3.30
CA TYR A 188 -14.27 -23.76 1.92
C TYR A 188 -12.92 -24.17 1.31
N GLY A 189 -11.83 -24.12 2.09
CA GLY A 189 -10.47 -24.38 1.60
C GLY A 189 -9.80 -23.14 0.98
N LEU A 190 -8.51 -23.28 0.66
CA LEU A 190 -7.66 -22.17 0.24
C LEU A 190 -8.02 -21.58 -1.13
N ARG A 191 -8.73 -22.32 -1.98
CA ARG A 191 -9.26 -21.86 -3.28
C ARG A 191 -10.43 -22.75 -3.75
N PRO A 192 -11.35 -22.28 -4.62
CA PRO A 192 -11.36 -20.96 -5.29
C PRO A 192 -12.04 -19.87 -4.44
N VAL A 193 -12.86 -20.25 -3.44
CA VAL A 193 -13.85 -19.39 -2.79
C VAL A 193 -13.27 -18.10 -2.19
N PRO A 194 -12.13 -18.10 -1.45
CA PRO A 194 -11.57 -16.86 -0.91
C PRO A 194 -11.27 -15.79 -1.98
N PHE A 195 -10.91 -16.22 -3.21
CA PHE A 195 -10.54 -15.31 -4.30
C PHE A 195 -11.74 -14.70 -5.03
N TYR A 196 -12.96 -15.19 -4.81
CA TYR A 196 -14.17 -14.52 -5.32
C TYR A 196 -14.34 -13.12 -4.72
N LEU A 197 -13.88 -12.89 -3.47
CA LEU A 197 -13.82 -11.54 -2.89
C LEU A 197 -12.92 -10.62 -3.72
N GLY A 198 -11.83 -11.13 -4.28
CA GLY A 198 -10.93 -10.37 -5.14
C GLY A 198 -11.58 -9.97 -6.47
N ILE A 199 -12.37 -10.88 -7.07
CA ILE A 199 -13.15 -10.57 -8.28
C ILE A 199 -14.14 -9.44 -7.97
N ALA A 200 -14.89 -9.57 -6.88
CA ALA A 200 -15.85 -8.55 -6.46
C ALA A 200 -15.14 -7.19 -6.19
N ALA A 201 -14.02 -7.20 -5.48
CA ALA A 201 -13.25 -5.99 -5.20
C ALA A 201 -12.72 -5.33 -6.48
N ALA A 202 -12.17 -6.10 -7.42
CA ALA A 202 -11.65 -5.58 -8.68
C ALA A 202 -12.74 -4.98 -9.57
N LEU A 203 -13.87 -5.65 -9.70
CA LEU A 203 -15.01 -5.17 -10.50
C LEU A 203 -15.65 -3.93 -9.86
N LEU A 204 -15.90 -3.93 -8.55
CA LEU A 204 -16.43 -2.77 -7.84
C LEU A 204 -15.46 -1.60 -7.90
N GLY A 205 -14.17 -1.82 -7.69
CA GLY A 205 -13.14 -0.80 -7.81
C GLY A 205 -13.11 -0.18 -9.21
N LEU A 206 -13.19 -0.99 -10.27
CA LEU A 206 -13.28 -0.51 -11.65
C LEU A 206 -14.56 0.31 -11.89
N VAL A 207 -15.73 -0.24 -11.56
CA VAL A 207 -17.03 0.43 -11.78
C VAL A 207 -17.11 1.77 -11.07
N LEU A 208 -16.64 1.84 -9.81
CA LEU A 208 -16.59 3.09 -9.06
C LEU A 208 -15.58 4.07 -9.66
N SER A 209 -14.42 3.60 -10.13
CA SER A 209 -13.41 4.43 -10.79
C SER A 209 -13.90 5.04 -12.10
N LEU A 210 -14.74 4.33 -12.85
CA LEU A 210 -15.37 4.87 -14.07
C LEU A 210 -16.31 6.06 -13.76
N ARG A 211 -16.90 6.12 -12.56
CA ARG A 211 -17.78 7.22 -12.11
C ARG A 211 -17.02 8.43 -11.58
N VAL A 212 -15.72 8.30 -11.30
CA VAL A 212 -14.88 9.42 -10.86
C VAL A 212 -14.66 10.37 -12.04
N HIS A 213 -14.65 11.69 -11.76
CA HIS A 213 -14.28 12.71 -12.75
C HIS A 213 -12.78 12.97 -12.74
N GLU A 214 -12.22 13.40 -13.88
CA GLU A 214 -10.82 13.79 -14.00
C GLU A 214 -10.51 15.00 -13.09
N THR A 215 -9.47 14.88 -12.26
CA THR A 215 -9.05 15.96 -11.35
C THR A 215 -7.75 16.63 -11.79
N TYR A 216 -7.06 16.04 -12.77
CA TYR A 216 -5.74 16.50 -13.21
C TYR A 216 -5.83 17.82 -13.97
N GLN A 217 -4.95 18.74 -13.57
CA GLN A 217 -4.64 19.94 -14.36
C GLN A 217 -3.16 19.83 -14.78
N PRO A 218 -2.86 19.82 -16.10
CA PRO A 218 -1.49 19.70 -16.57
C PRO A 218 -0.61 20.81 -16.01
N LYS A 219 0.36 20.44 -15.21
CA LYS A 219 1.48 21.29 -14.84
C LYS A 219 2.68 20.57 -15.38
N GLY A 220 3.41 21.21 -16.30
CA GLY A 220 4.61 20.62 -16.90
C GLY A 220 5.49 19.96 -15.83
N LEU A 221 5.64 18.66 -15.89
CA LEU A 221 6.43 17.89 -14.92
C LEU A 221 7.85 17.76 -15.48
N VAL A 222 8.81 18.26 -14.73
CA VAL A 222 10.22 17.94 -14.95
C VAL A 222 10.58 16.84 -13.94
N LEU A 223 10.68 15.60 -14.40
CA LEU A 223 11.21 14.50 -13.58
C LEU A 223 12.71 14.75 -13.36
N GLN A 224 13.07 15.39 -12.25
CA GLN A 224 14.46 15.53 -11.82
C GLN A 224 14.76 14.44 -10.80
N LEU A 225 15.38 13.35 -11.23
CA LEU A 225 15.99 12.35 -10.32
C LEU A 225 17.25 12.95 -9.71
N ALA A 226 17.09 13.84 -8.74
CA ALA A 226 18.19 14.44 -8.01
C ALA A 226 18.15 13.99 -6.54
N TRP A 227 19.30 13.53 -6.04
CA TRP A 227 19.44 13.24 -4.61
C TRP A 227 19.19 14.49 -3.77
N VAL A 228 18.31 14.39 -2.76
CA VAL A 228 18.03 15.49 -1.84
C VAL A 228 18.76 15.21 -0.52
N ARG A 229 19.63 16.13 -0.09
CA ARG A 229 20.35 16.02 1.18
C ARG A 229 19.36 15.91 2.35
N GLY A 230 19.66 15.05 3.34
CA GLY A 230 18.84 14.86 4.55
C GLY A 230 17.69 13.82 4.41
N VAL A 231 17.41 13.31 3.18
CA VAL A 231 16.35 12.32 2.95
C VAL A 231 16.85 10.87 3.13
N GLY A 232 18.18 10.66 3.20
CA GLY A 232 18.77 9.31 3.27
C GLY A 232 18.32 8.50 4.49
N MET A 233 18.43 9.06 5.70
CA MET A 233 18.02 8.34 6.93
C MET A 233 16.51 8.07 6.96
N PRO A 234 15.61 9.01 6.68
CA PRO A 234 14.18 8.72 6.52
C PRO A 234 13.89 7.63 5.49
N SER A 235 14.61 7.63 4.35
CA SER A 235 14.44 6.60 3.31
C SER A 235 14.91 5.21 3.78
N LEU A 236 16.01 5.13 4.51
CA LEU A 236 16.46 3.88 5.14
C LEU A 236 15.43 3.35 6.14
N LEU A 237 14.90 4.20 7.02
CA LEU A 237 13.89 3.78 7.99
C LEU A 237 12.57 3.39 7.31
N GLY A 238 12.21 4.06 6.21
CA GLY A 238 11.11 3.66 5.36
C GLY A 238 11.31 2.28 4.73
N LEU A 239 12.51 2.01 4.19
CA LEU A 239 12.89 0.70 3.67
C LEU A 239 12.78 -0.38 4.76
N LEU A 240 13.30 -0.13 5.96
CA LEU A 240 13.25 -1.08 7.07
C LEU A 240 11.81 -1.32 7.55
N THR A 241 10.96 -0.30 7.55
CA THR A 241 9.53 -0.45 7.86
C THR A 241 8.84 -1.38 6.86
N ASN A 242 9.12 -1.26 5.55
CA ASN A 242 8.54 -2.15 4.55
C ASN A 242 9.28 -3.50 4.43
N LEU A 243 10.56 -3.57 4.80
CA LEU A 243 11.25 -4.85 4.97
C LEU A 243 10.53 -5.71 6.01
N LYS A 244 10.24 -5.12 7.18
CA LYS A 244 9.42 -5.77 8.21
C LYS A 244 8.07 -6.22 7.63
N ASP A 245 7.42 -5.38 6.82
CA ASP A 245 6.11 -5.68 6.26
C ASP A 245 6.17 -6.85 5.26
N GLY A 246 7.18 -6.90 4.38
CA GLY A 246 7.43 -8.02 3.47
C GLY A 246 7.80 -9.32 4.22
N LEU A 247 8.59 -9.19 5.29
CA LEU A 247 8.92 -10.32 6.17
C LEU A 247 7.66 -10.88 6.85
N VAL A 248 6.84 -10.02 7.45
CA VAL A 248 5.60 -10.42 8.15
C VAL A 248 4.60 -11.02 7.16
N TRP A 249 4.46 -10.48 5.96
CA TRP A 249 3.54 -11.01 4.96
C TRP A 249 3.80 -12.47 4.63
N LEU A 250 5.07 -12.89 4.56
CA LEU A 250 5.42 -14.28 4.34
C LEU A 250 5.47 -15.10 5.65
N ALA A 251 6.16 -14.57 6.65
CA ALA A 251 6.48 -15.35 7.85
C ALA A 251 5.28 -15.59 8.78
N LEU A 252 4.38 -14.60 8.93
CA LEU A 252 3.24 -14.70 9.86
C LEU A 252 2.32 -15.88 9.51
N PRO A 253 1.75 -16.00 8.29
CA PRO A 253 0.85 -17.10 7.99
C PRO A 253 1.52 -18.46 8.09
N LEU A 254 2.77 -18.56 7.61
CA LEU A 254 3.52 -19.83 7.64
C LEU A 254 3.89 -20.24 9.06
N LEU A 255 4.30 -19.31 9.90
CA LEU A 255 4.63 -19.57 11.32
C LEU A 255 3.40 -20.03 12.09
N LEU A 256 2.29 -19.30 11.96
CA LEU A 256 1.06 -19.63 12.68
C LEU A 256 0.47 -20.94 12.19
N ALA A 257 0.49 -21.22 10.88
CA ALA A 257 0.07 -22.52 10.34
C ALA A 257 0.92 -23.69 10.89
N LYS A 258 2.25 -23.52 11.00
CA LYS A 258 3.14 -24.52 11.64
C LYS A 258 2.83 -24.75 13.13
N ARG A 259 2.24 -23.74 13.79
CA ARG A 259 1.78 -23.82 15.20
C ARG A 259 0.36 -24.38 15.35
N GLY A 260 -0.28 -24.80 14.24
CA GLY A 260 -1.60 -25.41 14.25
C GLY A 260 -2.78 -24.42 14.23
N PHE A 261 -2.53 -23.12 13.98
CA PHE A 261 -3.61 -22.14 13.86
C PHE A 261 -4.40 -22.36 12.58
N THR A 262 -5.71 -22.18 12.67
CA THR A 262 -6.62 -22.23 11.54
C THR A 262 -6.46 -21.00 10.62
N PRO A 263 -6.84 -21.08 9.34
CA PRO A 263 -6.76 -19.92 8.44
C PRO A 263 -7.54 -18.69 8.94
N VAL A 264 -8.66 -18.86 9.68
CA VAL A 264 -9.41 -17.74 10.25
C VAL A 264 -8.63 -17.04 11.37
N GLU A 265 -7.94 -17.79 12.24
CA GLU A 265 -7.08 -17.23 13.28
C GLU A 265 -5.88 -16.51 12.69
N ILE A 266 -5.27 -17.09 11.66
CA ILE A 266 -4.20 -16.45 10.88
C ILE A 266 -4.72 -15.15 10.24
N GLY A 267 -5.92 -15.18 9.64
CA GLY A 267 -6.58 -14.03 9.05
C GLY A 267 -6.89 -12.93 10.07
N ALA A 268 -7.29 -13.32 11.30
CA ALA A 268 -7.52 -12.37 12.39
C ALA A 268 -6.23 -11.63 12.78
N VAL A 269 -5.11 -12.34 12.93
CA VAL A 269 -3.79 -11.73 13.23
C VAL A 269 -3.31 -10.87 12.05
N ALA A 270 -3.38 -11.39 10.82
CA ALA A 270 -2.96 -10.71 9.60
C ALA A 270 -3.80 -9.46 9.30
N GLY A 271 -5.10 -9.48 9.66
CA GLY A 271 -6.02 -8.35 9.50
C GLY A 271 -5.90 -7.32 10.61
N LEU A 272 -5.67 -7.74 11.86
CA LEU A 272 -5.54 -6.83 13.00
C LEU A 272 -4.36 -5.86 12.85
N TYR A 273 -3.22 -6.33 12.33
CA TYR A 273 -2.05 -5.52 12.10
C TYR A 273 -2.34 -4.27 11.22
N PRO A 274 -2.85 -4.40 9.98
CA PRO A 274 -3.18 -3.24 9.15
C PRO A 274 -4.38 -2.44 9.67
N LEU A 275 -5.29 -3.02 10.45
CA LEU A 275 -6.40 -2.30 11.08
C LEU A 275 -5.89 -1.29 12.11
N VAL A 276 -5.02 -1.76 13.03
CA VAL A 276 -4.40 -0.88 14.04
C VAL A 276 -3.52 0.17 13.38
N TRP A 277 -2.78 -0.20 12.35
CA TRP A 277 -2.01 0.75 11.54
C TRP A 277 -2.92 1.81 10.92
N ALA A 278 -4.01 1.43 10.26
CA ALA A 278 -4.98 2.34 9.65
C ALA A 278 -5.52 3.35 10.67
N GLY A 279 -6.07 2.86 11.80
CA GLY A 279 -6.62 3.72 12.84
C GLY A 279 -5.59 4.64 13.48
N GLY A 280 -4.43 4.10 13.81
CA GLY A 280 -3.35 4.85 14.46
C GLY A 280 -2.80 6.00 13.61
N GLN A 281 -2.79 5.89 12.27
CA GLN A 281 -2.35 6.98 11.38
C GLN A 281 -3.16 8.27 11.57
N LEU A 282 -4.46 8.15 11.84
CA LEU A 282 -5.33 9.30 12.06
C LEU A 282 -4.96 10.08 13.32
N VAL A 283 -4.31 9.41 14.27
CA VAL A 283 -3.85 10.00 15.54
C VAL A 283 -2.40 10.47 15.42
N PHE A 284 -1.49 9.59 15.01
CA PHE A 284 -0.05 9.86 15.04
C PHE A 284 0.42 10.81 13.93
N GLY A 285 -0.28 10.88 12.79
CA GLY A 285 -0.02 11.88 11.76
C GLY A 285 -0.08 13.31 12.31
N PRO A 286 -1.24 13.78 12.79
CA PRO A 286 -1.37 15.11 13.41
C PRO A 286 -0.55 15.29 14.69
N MET A 287 -0.38 14.22 15.49
CA MET A 287 0.41 14.28 16.71
C MET A 287 1.88 14.58 16.41
N SER A 288 2.42 14.07 15.29
CA SER A 288 3.82 14.30 14.89
C SER A 288 4.14 15.78 14.63
N ASP A 289 3.14 16.59 14.25
CA ASP A 289 3.30 18.03 14.08
C ASP A 289 3.46 18.78 15.41
N ARG A 290 2.95 18.20 16.51
CA ARG A 290 2.95 18.81 17.86
C ARG A 290 4.13 18.35 18.72
N VAL A 291 4.41 17.04 18.74
CA VAL A 291 5.43 16.44 19.63
C VAL A 291 6.79 16.25 18.94
N GLY A 292 6.87 16.56 17.63
CA GLY A 292 8.09 16.38 16.84
C GLY A 292 8.17 15.03 16.13
N ARG A 293 8.93 14.99 15.04
CA ARG A 293 9.01 13.83 14.13
C ARG A 293 9.87 12.68 14.71
N SER A 294 11.06 13.02 15.21
CA SER A 294 12.11 12.02 15.51
C SER A 294 11.67 11.04 16.58
N GLY A 295 11.04 11.51 17.67
CA GLY A 295 10.58 10.65 18.76
C GLY A 295 9.54 9.60 18.30
N LEU A 296 8.58 10.01 17.49
CA LEU A 296 7.55 9.10 16.96
C LEU A 296 8.13 8.10 15.96
N ILE A 297 9.07 8.53 15.11
CA ILE A 297 9.75 7.62 14.17
C ILE A 297 10.54 6.56 14.93
N LEU A 298 11.39 6.97 15.86
CA LEU A 298 12.24 6.04 16.62
C LEU A 298 11.42 5.11 17.51
N GLY A 299 10.44 5.65 18.23
CA GLY A 299 9.52 4.85 19.05
C GLY A 299 8.72 3.88 18.19
N GLY A 300 8.26 4.33 17.02
CA GLY A 300 7.54 3.49 16.06
C GLY A 300 8.41 2.34 15.52
N VAL A 301 9.66 2.61 15.14
CA VAL A 301 10.61 1.58 14.67
C VAL A 301 10.95 0.60 15.82
N ALA A 302 11.15 1.08 17.04
CA ALA A 302 11.39 0.22 18.21
C ALA A 302 10.18 -0.69 18.51
N LEU A 303 8.96 -0.16 18.46
CA LEU A 303 7.73 -0.95 18.62
C LEU A 303 7.56 -2.00 17.51
N GLN A 304 7.89 -1.67 16.24
CA GLN A 304 7.91 -2.65 15.17
C GLN A 304 8.89 -3.79 15.48
N GLY A 305 10.08 -3.46 16.00
CA GLY A 305 11.06 -4.47 16.44
C GLY A 305 10.50 -5.36 17.56
N LEU A 306 9.89 -4.77 18.59
CA LEU A 306 9.25 -5.52 19.68
C LEU A 306 8.13 -6.43 19.14
N GLY A 307 7.28 -5.92 18.25
CA GLY A 307 6.20 -6.71 17.66
C GLY A 307 6.71 -7.92 16.88
N LEU A 308 7.83 -7.79 16.13
CA LEU A 308 8.47 -8.92 15.46
C LEU A 308 8.99 -9.97 16.44
N VAL A 309 9.64 -9.55 17.52
CA VAL A 309 10.13 -10.46 18.58
C VAL A 309 8.96 -11.22 19.19
N LEU A 310 7.90 -10.52 19.59
CA LEU A 310 6.71 -11.14 20.17
C LEU A 310 6.03 -12.11 19.22
N LEU A 311 5.93 -11.76 17.91
CA LEU A 311 5.36 -12.65 16.90
C LEU A 311 6.21 -13.93 16.73
N GLY A 312 7.54 -13.78 16.68
CA GLY A 312 8.46 -14.91 16.60
C GLY A 312 8.31 -15.88 17.79
N LEU A 313 8.07 -15.33 18.98
CA LEU A 313 7.92 -16.10 20.21
C LEU A 313 6.48 -16.53 20.51
N ALA A 314 5.44 -16.06 19.78
CA ALA A 314 4.03 -16.25 20.13
C ALA A 314 3.58 -17.73 20.12
N PRO A 315 3.37 -18.41 21.26
CA PRO A 315 2.91 -19.79 21.32
C PRO A 315 1.38 -19.90 21.19
N ALA A 316 0.65 -18.80 21.45
CA ALA A 316 -0.79 -18.76 21.52
C ALA A 316 -1.36 -17.56 20.76
N LEU A 317 -2.64 -17.65 20.35
CA LEU A 317 -3.34 -16.63 19.58
C LEU A 317 -3.32 -15.26 20.25
N GLY A 318 -3.52 -15.20 21.57
CA GLY A 318 -3.51 -13.94 22.33
C GLY A 318 -2.20 -13.16 22.18
N LEU A 319 -1.04 -13.84 22.25
CA LEU A 319 0.26 -13.19 22.05
C LEU A 319 0.50 -12.81 20.59
N ALA A 320 0.01 -13.59 19.63
CA ALA A 320 0.09 -13.24 18.21
C ALA A 320 -0.77 -11.98 17.90
N LEU A 321 -1.97 -11.86 18.47
CA LEU A 321 -2.82 -10.67 18.37
C LEU A 321 -2.16 -9.44 19.03
N LEU A 322 -1.54 -9.62 20.22
CA LEU A 322 -0.77 -8.55 20.87
C LEU A 322 0.40 -8.10 20.00
N ALA A 323 1.16 -9.04 19.43
CA ALA A 323 2.25 -8.74 18.51
C ALA A 323 1.77 -7.95 17.28
N ALA A 324 0.65 -8.37 16.66
CA ALA A 324 0.02 -7.67 15.53
C ALA A 324 -0.40 -6.24 15.91
N THR A 325 -0.96 -6.05 17.12
CA THR A 325 -1.34 -4.73 17.65
C THR A 325 -0.11 -3.83 17.80
N ILE A 326 0.96 -4.33 18.40
CA ILE A 326 2.21 -3.59 18.61
C ILE A 326 2.88 -3.25 17.26
N LEU A 327 2.88 -4.18 16.31
CA LEU A 327 3.34 -3.93 14.93
C LEU A 327 2.54 -2.81 14.26
N GLY A 328 1.21 -2.85 14.39
CA GLY A 328 0.31 -1.83 13.86
C GLY A 328 0.54 -0.47 14.47
N LEU A 329 0.64 -0.39 15.79
CA LEU A 329 0.95 0.86 16.52
C LEU A 329 2.32 1.42 16.10
N GLY A 330 3.37 0.61 16.11
CA GLY A 330 4.70 1.05 15.70
C GLY A 330 4.73 1.55 14.26
N THR A 331 4.01 0.88 13.35
CA THR A 331 3.92 1.30 11.94
C THR A 331 3.13 2.60 11.78
N SER A 332 2.02 2.77 12.52
CA SER A 332 1.21 3.98 12.48
C SER A 332 1.93 5.22 13.04
N MET A 333 2.87 5.03 13.96
CA MET A 333 3.75 6.10 14.46
C MET A 333 4.82 6.49 13.42
N ALA A 334 5.50 5.51 12.84
CA ALA A 334 6.65 5.75 11.96
C ALA A 334 6.23 6.17 10.55
N TYR A 335 5.27 5.49 9.93
CA TYR A 335 4.96 5.62 8.51
C TYR A 335 4.52 7.02 8.07
N PRO A 336 3.45 7.63 8.63
CA PRO A 336 3.04 8.99 8.24
C PRO A 336 4.08 10.03 8.62
N THR A 337 4.78 9.82 9.73
CA THR A 337 5.78 10.74 10.25
C THR A 337 7.05 10.77 9.38
N LEU A 338 7.47 9.62 8.82
CA LEU A 338 8.56 9.55 7.85
C LEU A 338 8.24 10.31 6.57
N ILE A 339 7.02 10.16 6.04
CA ILE A 339 6.57 10.91 4.85
C ILE A 339 6.62 12.41 5.12
N ALA A 340 6.11 12.85 6.28
CA ALA A 340 6.13 14.24 6.68
C ALA A 340 7.57 14.76 6.85
N GLN A 341 8.46 13.99 7.49
CA GLN A 341 9.86 14.37 7.67
C GLN A 341 10.61 14.52 6.33
N VAL A 342 10.36 13.64 5.37
CA VAL A 342 10.90 13.78 4.01
C VAL A 342 10.41 15.07 3.35
N ALA A 343 9.12 15.37 3.49
CA ALA A 343 8.53 16.59 2.93
C ALA A 343 9.09 17.86 3.60
N ASP A 344 9.36 17.81 4.91
CA ASP A 344 9.92 18.95 5.67
C ASP A 344 11.42 19.21 5.31
N LYS A 345 12.21 18.13 5.11
CA LYS A 345 13.64 18.24 4.76
C LYS A 345 13.89 18.59 3.29
N ALA A 346 12.89 18.43 2.44
CA ALA A 346 13.03 18.68 1.01
C ALA A 346 12.69 20.14 0.65
N PRO A 347 13.52 20.84 -0.14
CA PRO A 347 13.15 22.14 -0.70
C PRO A 347 11.82 22.05 -1.46
N PRO A 348 10.98 23.10 -1.43
CA PRO A 348 9.65 23.08 -2.06
C PRO A 348 9.65 22.58 -3.51
N GLU A 349 10.65 22.98 -4.29
CA GLU A 349 10.82 22.65 -5.71
C GLU A 349 11.18 21.16 -5.93
N LYS A 350 11.82 20.52 -4.94
CA LYS A 350 12.30 19.13 -5.00
C LYS A 350 11.47 18.17 -4.14
N ARG A 351 10.41 18.65 -3.50
CA ARG A 351 9.60 17.84 -2.57
C ARG A 351 8.97 16.63 -3.23
N ALA A 352 8.45 16.77 -4.44
CA ALA A 352 7.87 15.66 -5.19
C ALA A 352 8.93 14.59 -5.53
N THR A 353 10.11 15.01 -5.96
CA THR A 353 11.26 14.13 -6.23
C THR A 353 11.72 13.40 -4.97
N ALA A 354 11.84 14.10 -3.84
CA ALA A 354 12.24 13.51 -2.56
C ALA A 354 11.26 12.45 -2.08
N LEU A 355 9.94 12.72 -2.18
CA LEU A 355 8.89 11.76 -1.84
C LEU A 355 8.86 10.57 -2.81
N GLY A 356 9.12 10.78 -4.10
CA GLY A 356 9.24 9.71 -5.08
C GLY A 356 10.42 8.78 -4.76
N LEU A 357 11.59 9.35 -4.46
CA LEU A 357 12.79 8.60 -4.06
C LEU A 357 12.56 7.83 -2.75
N TYR A 358 11.96 8.48 -1.76
CA TYR A 358 11.56 7.82 -0.51
C TYR A 358 10.66 6.62 -0.76
N ARG A 359 9.63 6.77 -1.59
CA ARG A 359 8.70 5.68 -1.94
C ARG A 359 9.39 4.52 -2.65
N PHE A 360 10.33 4.82 -3.55
CA PHE A 360 11.11 3.79 -4.24
C PHE A 360 11.91 2.94 -3.24
N PHE A 361 12.67 3.56 -2.33
CA PHE A 361 13.42 2.84 -1.30
C PHE A 361 12.49 2.09 -0.34
N ARG A 362 11.43 2.75 0.11
CA ARG A 362 10.42 2.14 0.98
C ARG A 362 9.83 0.87 0.36
N ASP A 363 9.37 0.95 -0.89
CA ASP A 363 8.73 -0.20 -1.56
C ASP A 363 9.73 -1.30 -1.92
N GLY A 364 11.02 -0.97 -2.12
CA GLY A 364 12.12 -1.92 -2.18
C GLY A 364 12.28 -2.75 -0.90
N GLY A 365 11.80 -2.24 0.23
CA GLY A 365 11.76 -2.98 1.49
C GLY A 365 10.95 -4.29 1.42
N TYR A 366 9.86 -4.34 0.65
CA TYR A 366 9.11 -5.59 0.45
C TYR A 366 9.99 -6.69 -0.15
N VAL A 367 10.82 -6.33 -1.14
CA VAL A 367 11.76 -7.25 -1.76
C VAL A 367 12.76 -7.77 -0.74
N ALA A 368 13.39 -6.85 0.02
CA ALA A 368 14.36 -7.23 1.04
C ALA A 368 13.74 -8.10 2.15
N GLY A 369 12.51 -7.78 2.59
CA GLY A 369 11.80 -8.55 3.62
C GLY A 369 11.42 -9.96 3.15
N ALA A 370 10.94 -10.09 1.92
CA ALA A 370 10.61 -11.40 1.34
C ALA A 370 11.85 -12.27 1.13
N LEU A 371 12.98 -11.68 0.71
CA LEU A 371 14.27 -12.39 0.61
C LEU A 371 14.73 -12.88 1.99
N LEU A 372 14.68 -12.02 3.00
CA LEU A 372 15.06 -12.36 4.36
C LEU A 372 14.18 -13.50 4.91
N ALA A 373 12.85 -13.42 4.71
CA ALA A 373 11.92 -14.48 5.09
C ALA A 373 12.20 -15.78 4.33
N GLY A 374 12.40 -15.71 3.02
CA GLY A 374 12.67 -16.87 2.18
C GLY A 374 13.96 -17.60 2.57
N LEU A 375 15.04 -16.88 2.81
CA LEU A 375 16.30 -17.43 3.27
C LEU A 375 16.20 -18.02 4.68
N GLY A 376 15.35 -17.47 5.53
CA GLY A 376 15.15 -17.87 6.91
C GLY A 376 14.03 -18.85 7.17
N LEU A 377 13.40 -19.45 6.14
CA LEU A 377 12.27 -20.39 6.30
C LEU A 377 12.59 -21.60 7.19
N GLY A 378 13.88 -22.00 7.32
CA GLY A 378 14.31 -23.05 8.26
C GLY A 378 14.07 -22.69 9.74
N SER A 379 14.07 -21.40 10.08
CA SER A 379 13.85 -20.88 11.42
C SER A 379 13.09 -19.55 11.40
N LEU A 380 11.80 -19.58 11.03
CA LEU A 380 10.95 -18.38 11.02
C LEU A 380 10.95 -17.62 12.36
N PRO A 381 10.86 -18.31 13.54
CA PRO A 381 11.00 -17.60 14.82
C PRO A 381 12.33 -16.84 14.94
N GLY A 382 13.44 -17.49 14.58
CA GLY A 382 14.79 -16.90 14.63
C GLY A 382 14.91 -15.66 13.76
N VAL A 383 14.41 -15.71 12.52
CA VAL A 383 14.42 -14.57 11.59
C VAL A 383 13.60 -13.39 12.11
N LEU A 384 12.40 -13.66 12.64
CA LEU A 384 11.54 -12.61 13.22
C LEU A 384 12.20 -11.96 14.43
N VAL A 385 12.78 -12.76 15.33
CA VAL A 385 13.47 -12.25 16.53
C VAL A 385 14.71 -11.43 16.15
N THR A 386 15.57 -11.94 15.27
CA THR A 386 16.79 -11.22 14.86
C THR A 386 16.47 -9.93 14.10
N ALA A 387 15.48 -9.96 13.18
CA ALA A 387 15.02 -8.75 12.50
C ALA A 387 14.43 -7.73 13.50
N GLY A 388 13.67 -8.20 14.49
CA GLY A 388 13.10 -7.36 15.53
C GLY A 388 14.17 -6.68 16.40
N LEU A 389 15.16 -7.43 16.85
CA LEU A 389 16.31 -6.88 17.60
C LEU A 389 17.10 -5.90 16.74
N GLY A 390 17.31 -6.21 15.45
CA GLY A 390 17.97 -5.31 14.50
C GLY A 390 17.24 -3.96 14.36
N LEU A 391 15.91 -3.96 14.27
CA LEU A 391 15.12 -2.72 14.25
C LEU A 391 15.27 -1.92 15.55
N GLY A 392 15.30 -2.59 16.71
CA GLY A 392 15.56 -1.95 18.02
C GLY A 392 16.93 -1.26 18.06
N ILE A 393 17.97 -1.93 17.59
CA ILE A 393 19.33 -1.37 17.48
C ILE A 393 19.34 -0.17 16.53
N VAL A 394 18.73 -0.29 15.35
CA VAL A 394 18.66 0.81 14.38
C VAL A 394 17.92 2.03 14.97
N ALA A 395 16.84 1.81 15.74
CA ALA A 395 16.13 2.90 16.41
C ALA A 395 17.03 3.66 17.38
N LEU A 396 17.88 2.95 18.12
CA LEU A 396 18.85 3.57 19.05
C LEU A 396 19.94 4.34 18.31
N LEU A 397 20.54 3.75 17.27
CA LEU A 397 21.63 4.35 16.49
C LEU A 397 21.17 5.53 15.61
N ALA A 398 19.94 5.53 15.13
CA ALA A 398 19.40 6.60 14.30
C ALA A 398 19.07 7.88 15.07
N LYS A 399 19.07 7.86 16.42
CA LYS A 399 18.70 9.00 17.27
C LYS A 399 19.52 10.27 16.99
N SER A 400 20.82 10.13 16.69
CA SER A 400 21.71 11.25 16.42
C SER A 400 21.65 11.74 14.97
N ARG A 401 20.92 11.06 14.08
CA ARG A 401 20.90 11.34 12.62
C ARG A 401 19.52 11.78 12.09
N LEU A 402 18.49 11.76 12.90
CA LEU A 402 17.14 12.24 12.61
C LEU A 402 16.92 13.66 13.10
#